data_a3df25cc8f3e0c434609e496cf58eb6c
#
_entry.id   a3df25cc8f3e0c434609e496cf58eb6c
#
_cell.length_a   1.000
_cell.length_b   1.000
_cell.length_c   1.000
_cell.angle_alpha   90.00
_cell.angle_beta   90.00
_cell.angle_gamma   90.00
#
_symmetry.space_group_name_H-M   'P 1'
#
loop_
_entity.id
_entity.type
_entity.pdbx_description
1 polymer ?
#
loop_
_entity_poly.entity_id
_entity_poly.type
_entity_poly.pdbx_seq_one_letter_code
_entity_poly.pdbx_strand_id
1 'polypeptide(L)'
;MHDLAVKWCVHIKMSETLLLLFLFALKHGVCDLALQAIYCRPSHKHIFLSPRAMMHSLHHGVGAWIVLIPFTNYLTAITFAVLDGVSHHLIDYSKSSIVRKKNWSLDGKMYWVATTVDQNLHFSVYFLIVYFVMIF
;
A
#
# COMPACT_ATOMS: atom_id res chain seq x y z
N MET A 1 37.78 15.81 -1.42
CA MET A 1 37.38 14.40 -1.31
C MET A 1 36.11 14.19 -0.48
N HIS A 2 35.93 14.84 0.67
CA HIS A 2 34.73 14.71 1.53
C HIS A 2 33.43 15.08 0.81
N ASP A 3 33.41 16.13 0.01
CA ASP A 3 32.23 16.64 -0.70
C ASP A 3 31.73 15.67 -1.81
N LEU A 4 32.65 14.98 -2.48
CA LEU A 4 32.28 13.94 -3.48
C LEU A 4 31.65 12.73 -2.82
N ALA A 5 32.17 12.23 -1.71
CA ALA A 5 31.61 11.09 -0.98
C ALA A 5 30.19 11.38 -0.48
N VAL A 6 29.95 12.59 0.04
CA VAL A 6 28.62 13.04 0.48
C VAL A 6 27.64 13.08 -0.70
N LYS A 7 28.03 13.64 -1.85
CA LYS A 7 27.20 13.68 -3.07
C LYS A 7 26.85 12.29 -3.58
N TRP A 8 27.79 11.35 -3.59
CA TRP A 8 27.54 9.96 -3.97
C TRP A 8 26.56 9.27 -3.01
N CYS A 9 26.74 9.43 -1.71
CA CYS A 9 25.85 8.86 -0.69
C CYS A 9 24.42 9.37 -0.83
N VAL A 10 24.22 10.66 -1.04
CA VAL A 10 22.91 11.27 -1.30
C VAL A 10 22.28 10.74 -2.58
N HIS A 11 23.07 10.60 -3.65
CA HIS A 11 22.56 10.10 -4.94
C HIS A 11 22.13 8.64 -4.85
N ILE A 12 22.89 7.79 -4.19
CA ILE A 12 22.53 6.38 -3.97
C ILE A 12 21.25 6.28 -3.15
N LYS A 13 21.13 6.96 -2.02
CA LYS A 13 19.90 6.97 -1.20
C LYS A 13 18.67 7.46 -1.99
N MET A 14 18.83 8.46 -2.83
CA MET A 14 17.74 8.96 -3.66
C MET A 14 17.28 7.93 -4.70
N SER A 15 18.20 7.22 -5.34
CA SER A 15 17.86 6.17 -6.31
C SER A 15 17.17 4.97 -5.64
N GLU A 16 17.59 4.56 -4.47
CA GLU A 16 16.96 3.50 -3.67
C GLU A 16 15.56 3.90 -3.23
N THR A 17 15.35 5.14 -2.79
CA THR A 17 14.03 5.68 -2.43
C THR A 17 13.06 5.62 -3.60
N LEU A 18 13.48 6.07 -4.79
CA LEU A 18 12.64 6.04 -5.99
C LEU A 18 12.33 4.60 -6.43
N LEU A 19 13.31 3.70 -6.37
CA LEU A 19 13.11 2.29 -6.66
C LEU A 19 12.11 1.67 -5.70
N LEU A 20 12.24 1.92 -4.41
CA LEU A 20 11.34 1.38 -3.39
C LEU A 20 9.91 1.90 -3.57
N LEU A 21 9.72 3.19 -3.85
CA LEU A 21 8.41 3.77 -4.18
C LEU A 21 7.80 3.12 -5.43
N PHE A 22 8.60 2.91 -6.47
CA PHE A 22 8.17 2.22 -7.69
C PHE A 22 7.74 0.77 -7.41
N LEU A 23 8.51 0.03 -6.61
CA LEU A 23 8.17 -1.35 -6.23
C LEU A 23 6.88 -1.42 -5.40
N PHE A 24 6.64 -0.46 -4.50
CA PHE A 24 5.37 -0.35 -3.77
C PHE A 24 4.19 -0.06 -4.71
N ALA A 25 4.35 0.83 -5.69
CA ALA A 25 3.32 1.11 -6.67
C ALA A 25 3.03 -0.12 -7.54
N LEU A 26 4.06 -0.84 -8.00
CA LEU A 26 3.92 -2.08 -8.75
C LEU A 26 3.22 -3.17 -7.93
N LYS A 27 3.65 -3.38 -6.67
CA LYS A 27 3.01 -4.29 -5.73
C LYS A 27 1.53 -3.98 -5.56
N HIS A 28 1.19 -2.71 -5.38
CA HIS A 28 -0.20 -2.27 -5.23
C HIS A 28 -1.02 -2.63 -6.46
N GLY A 29 -0.53 -2.30 -7.65
CA GLY A 29 -1.20 -2.66 -8.90
C GLY A 29 -1.41 -4.17 -9.06
N VAL A 30 -0.41 -5.00 -8.73
CA VAL A 30 -0.55 -6.46 -8.77
C VAL A 30 -1.60 -6.95 -7.79
N CYS A 31 -1.61 -6.45 -6.55
CA CYS A 31 -2.57 -6.88 -5.53
C CYS A 31 -3.99 -6.43 -5.87
N ASP A 32 -4.19 -5.17 -6.29
CA ASP A 32 -5.51 -4.59 -6.53
C ASP A 32 -6.11 -4.95 -7.89
N LEU A 33 -5.31 -5.13 -8.92
CA LEU A 33 -5.83 -5.46 -10.25
C LEU A 33 -5.83 -6.97 -10.51
N ALA A 34 -4.70 -7.65 -10.32
CA ALA A 34 -4.59 -9.06 -10.67
C ALA A 34 -5.17 -9.97 -9.58
N LEU A 35 -4.66 -9.88 -8.35
CA LEU A 35 -5.07 -10.79 -7.27
C LEU A 35 -6.48 -10.49 -6.76
N GLN A 36 -6.86 -9.21 -6.65
CA GLN A 36 -8.21 -8.85 -6.24
C GLN A 36 -9.27 -9.37 -7.20
N ALA A 37 -9.04 -9.31 -8.49
CA ALA A 37 -9.99 -9.83 -9.49
C ALA A 37 -10.30 -11.31 -9.28
N ILE A 38 -9.33 -12.08 -8.79
CA ILE A 38 -9.46 -13.52 -8.54
C ILE A 38 -10.10 -13.80 -7.17
N TYR A 39 -9.65 -13.12 -6.12
CA TYR A 39 -9.95 -13.52 -4.74
C TYR A 39 -10.93 -12.62 -4.00
N CYS A 40 -11.03 -11.33 -4.32
CA CYS A 40 -11.79 -10.37 -3.54
C CYS A 40 -12.60 -9.40 -4.40
N ARG A 41 -13.89 -9.66 -4.55
CA ARG A 41 -14.79 -8.69 -5.19
C ARG A 41 -15.04 -7.48 -4.26
N PRO A 42 -15.30 -6.27 -4.80
CA PRO A 42 -15.60 -5.07 -4.00
C PRO A 42 -16.74 -5.28 -2.98
N SER A 43 -17.70 -6.16 -3.30
CA SER A 43 -18.82 -6.50 -2.42
C SER A 43 -18.42 -7.20 -1.10
N HIS A 44 -17.20 -7.65 -0.95
CA HIS A 44 -16.73 -8.28 0.28
C HIS A 44 -16.03 -7.29 1.23
N LYS A 45 -15.52 -6.17 0.71
CA LYS A 45 -14.69 -5.21 1.46
C LYS A 45 -15.46 -4.42 2.53
N HIS A 46 -16.80 -4.32 2.43
CA HIS A 46 -17.63 -3.65 3.44
C HIS A 46 -17.94 -4.52 4.67
N ILE A 47 -17.55 -5.78 4.69
CA ILE A 47 -17.67 -6.68 5.83
C ILE A 47 -16.30 -6.78 6.48
N PHE A 48 -16.14 -6.21 7.68
CA PHE A 48 -14.85 -6.01 8.33
C PHE A 48 -14.02 -7.29 8.43
N LEU A 49 -14.61 -8.39 8.87
CA LEU A 49 -13.93 -9.69 9.01
C LEU A 49 -14.24 -10.66 7.87
N SER A 50 -14.57 -10.16 6.68
CA SER A 50 -14.73 -11.03 5.52
C SER A 50 -13.42 -11.77 5.22
N PRO A 51 -13.42 -13.13 5.16
CA PRO A 51 -12.21 -13.89 4.86
C PRO A 51 -11.54 -13.46 3.53
N ARG A 52 -12.32 -13.06 2.55
CA ARG A 52 -11.81 -12.59 1.26
C ARG A 52 -11.16 -11.21 1.35
N ALA A 53 -11.73 -10.29 2.14
CA ALA A 53 -11.12 -8.99 2.40
C ALA A 53 -9.83 -9.13 3.21
N MET A 54 -9.82 -10.00 4.23
CA MET A 54 -8.63 -10.31 5.01
C MET A 54 -7.53 -10.94 4.15
N MET A 55 -7.89 -11.88 3.27
CA MET A 55 -6.92 -12.49 2.35
C MET A 55 -6.33 -11.45 1.38
N HIS A 56 -7.14 -10.52 0.88
CA HIS A 56 -6.68 -9.42 0.04
C HIS A 56 -5.66 -8.54 0.79
N SER A 57 -5.96 -8.16 2.02
CA SER A 57 -5.05 -7.38 2.87
C SER A 57 -3.77 -8.15 3.22
N LEU A 58 -3.87 -9.46 3.41
CA LEU A 58 -2.71 -10.34 3.59
C LEU A 58 -1.79 -10.32 2.36
N HIS A 59 -2.35 -10.35 1.15
CA HIS A 59 -1.55 -10.23 -0.08
C HIS A 59 -0.76 -8.91 -0.11
N HIS A 60 -1.36 -7.80 0.34
CA HIS A 60 -0.65 -6.52 0.45
C HIS A 60 0.49 -6.59 1.46
N GLY A 61 0.25 -7.15 2.65
CA GLY A 61 1.30 -7.34 3.66
C GLY A 61 2.44 -8.23 3.17
N VAL A 62 2.13 -9.39 2.60
CA VAL A 62 3.16 -10.30 2.03
C VAL A 62 3.92 -9.63 0.89
N GLY A 63 3.23 -8.92 0.01
CA GLY A 63 3.87 -8.17 -1.06
C GLY A 63 4.80 -7.07 -0.53
N ALA A 64 4.38 -6.34 0.50
CA ALA A 64 5.23 -5.34 1.16
C ALA A 64 6.46 -5.98 1.82
N TRP A 65 6.30 -7.11 2.48
CA TRP A 65 7.41 -7.85 3.04
C TRP A 65 8.45 -8.25 2.00
N ILE A 66 8.01 -8.83 0.87
CA ILE A 66 8.90 -9.20 -0.25
C ILE A 66 9.64 -7.97 -0.79
N VAL A 67 8.96 -6.84 -0.95
CA VAL A 67 9.55 -5.59 -1.44
C VAL A 67 10.59 -5.04 -0.46
N LEU A 68 10.36 -5.16 0.85
CA LEU A 68 11.17 -4.55 1.89
C LEU A 68 12.44 -5.35 2.25
N ILE A 69 12.46 -6.67 2.06
CA ILE A 69 13.60 -7.54 2.42
C ILE A 69 14.95 -7.03 1.91
N PRO A 70 15.09 -6.56 0.65
CA PRO A 70 16.38 -6.08 0.15
C PRO A 70 16.83 -4.73 0.74
N PHE A 71 15.94 -3.98 1.39
CA PHE A 71 16.18 -2.59 1.80
C PHE A 71 16.32 -2.41 3.30
N THR A 72 15.94 -3.41 4.11
CA THR A 72 15.98 -3.28 5.57
C THR A 72 16.16 -4.64 6.26
N ASN A 73 16.37 -4.62 7.59
CA ASN A 73 16.45 -5.86 8.36
C ASN A 73 15.09 -6.57 8.45
N TYR A 74 15.14 -7.86 8.75
CA TYR A 74 13.99 -8.73 8.77
C TYR A 74 12.85 -8.26 9.71
N LEU A 75 13.19 -7.79 10.91
CA LEU A 75 12.21 -7.33 11.89
C LEU A 75 11.50 -6.05 11.42
N THR A 76 12.23 -5.10 10.87
CA THR A 76 11.68 -3.88 10.29
C THR A 76 10.80 -4.21 9.08
N ALA A 77 11.24 -5.12 8.20
CA ALA A 77 10.44 -5.56 7.05
C ALA A 77 9.09 -6.16 7.47
N ILE A 78 9.07 -7.06 8.47
CA ILE A 78 7.82 -7.63 9.00
C ILE A 78 6.93 -6.55 9.62
N THR A 79 7.50 -5.65 10.42
CA THR A 79 6.73 -4.58 11.09
C THR A 79 5.99 -3.72 10.06
N PHE A 80 6.69 -3.25 9.03
CA PHE A 80 6.05 -2.45 7.99
C PHE A 80 5.14 -3.24 7.06
N ALA A 81 5.39 -4.53 6.86
CA ALA A 81 4.49 -5.42 6.13
C ALA A 81 3.15 -5.59 6.85
N VAL A 82 3.18 -5.78 8.17
CA VAL A 82 1.96 -5.84 9.00
C VAL A 82 1.23 -4.50 8.97
N LEU A 83 1.97 -3.39 9.11
CA LEU A 83 1.40 -2.05 9.01
C LEU A 83 0.70 -1.83 7.66
N ASP A 84 1.33 -2.22 6.55
CA ASP A 84 0.75 -2.12 5.21
C ASP A 84 -0.53 -2.95 5.09
N GLY A 85 -0.51 -4.21 5.47
CA GLY A 85 -1.69 -5.08 5.40
C GLY A 85 -2.85 -4.57 6.26
N VAL A 86 -2.58 -4.12 7.49
CA VAL A 86 -3.61 -3.60 8.40
C VAL A 86 -4.18 -2.27 7.90
N SER A 87 -3.32 -1.33 7.52
CA SER A 87 -3.78 -0.03 7.00
C SER A 87 -4.57 -0.20 5.71
N HIS A 88 -4.11 -1.08 4.80
CA HIS A 88 -4.83 -1.41 3.57
C HIS A 88 -6.25 -1.93 3.87
N HIS A 89 -6.37 -2.86 4.82
CA HIS A 89 -7.67 -3.38 5.23
C HIS A 89 -8.61 -2.30 5.76
N LEU A 90 -8.10 -1.41 6.61
CA LEU A 90 -8.89 -0.34 7.22
C LEU A 90 -9.36 0.71 6.20
N ILE A 91 -8.49 1.08 5.26
CA ILE A 91 -8.81 2.03 4.19
C ILE A 91 -9.91 1.45 3.28
N ASP A 92 -9.71 0.23 2.78
CA ASP A 92 -10.65 -0.48 1.93
C ASP A 92 -12.04 -0.66 2.58
N TYR A 93 -12.04 -1.10 3.84
CA TYR A 93 -13.27 -1.26 4.62
C TYR A 93 -14.01 0.07 4.78
N SER A 94 -13.27 1.13 5.14
CA SER A 94 -13.85 2.47 5.35
C SER A 94 -14.51 3.00 4.08
N LYS A 95 -13.79 2.97 2.97
CA LYS A 95 -14.33 3.37 1.65
C LYS A 95 -15.57 2.56 1.28
N SER A 96 -15.46 1.22 1.33
CA SER A 96 -16.54 0.33 0.90
C SER A 96 -17.79 0.47 1.77
N SER A 97 -17.62 0.69 3.07
CA SER A 97 -18.71 0.93 4.01
C SER A 97 -19.41 2.26 3.75
N ILE A 98 -18.65 3.34 3.50
CA ILE A 98 -19.20 4.66 3.16
C ILE A 98 -19.96 4.61 1.84
N VAL A 99 -19.36 4.05 0.79
CA VAL A 99 -19.96 3.90 -0.54
C VAL A 99 -21.29 3.16 -0.45
N ARG A 100 -21.31 2.04 0.28
CA ARG A 100 -22.53 1.25 0.50
C ARG A 100 -23.58 2.03 1.31
N LYS A 101 -23.20 2.63 2.45
CA LYS A 101 -24.13 3.38 3.30
C LYS A 101 -24.77 4.57 2.58
N LYS A 102 -24.03 5.19 1.66
CA LYS A 102 -24.48 6.33 0.88
C LYS A 102 -25.14 5.96 -0.44
N ASN A 103 -25.20 4.65 -0.79
CA ASN A 103 -25.69 4.14 -2.06
C ASN A 103 -25.02 4.82 -3.28
N TRP A 104 -23.72 5.11 -3.20
CA TRP A 104 -22.99 5.66 -4.33
C TRP A 104 -22.71 4.60 -5.38
N SER A 105 -23.20 4.84 -6.60
CA SER A 105 -23.02 3.94 -7.75
C SER A 105 -21.73 4.25 -8.51
N LEU A 106 -21.26 3.27 -9.27
CA LEU A 106 -20.09 3.39 -10.16
C LEU A 106 -20.22 4.56 -11.16
N ASP A 107 -21.42 4.90 -11.58
CA ASP A 107 -21.68 5.99 -12.52
C ASP A 107 -21.72 7.37 -11.82
N GLY A 108 -21.74 7.38 -10.50
CA GLY A 108 -21.86 8.58 -9.69
C GLY A 108 -20.52 9.24 -9.37
N LYS A 109 -20.47 10.57 -9.48
CA LYS A 109 -19.26 11.37 -9.14
C LYS A 109 -18.67 11.01 -7.77
N MET A 110 -19.51 10.82 -6.75
CA MET A 110 -19.07 10.59 -5.37
C MET A 110 -18.37 9.24 -5.19
N TYR A 111 -18.70 8.23 -5.99
CA TYR A 111 -17.96 6.97 -6.02
C TYR A 111 -16.49 7.20 -6.43
N TRP A 112 -16.28 7.99 -7.48
CA TRP A 112 -14.94 8.28 -7.98
C TRP A 112 -14.15 9.18 -7.03
N VAL A 113 -14.80 10.14 -6.38
CA VAL A 113 -14.17 10.92 -5.30
C VAL A 113 -13.71 10.00 -4.16
N ALA A 114 -14.57 9.10 -3.69
CA ALA A 114 -14.20 8.14 -2.64
C ALA A 114 -13.05 7.22 -3.08
N THR A 115 -13.05 6.79 -4.33
CA THR A 115 -11.96 5.96 -4.89
C THR A 115 -10.65 6.74 -4.98
N THR A 116 -10.69 8.00 -5.36
CA THR A 116 -9.49 8.86 -5.40
C THR A 116 -8.90 9.06 -4.00
N VAL A 117 -9.75 9.33 -3.01
CA VAL A 117 -9.32 9.46 -1.60
C VAL A 117 -8.70 8.17 -1.10
N ASP A 118 -9.33 7.04 -1.36
CA ASP A 118 -8.86 5.70 -1.02
C ASP A 118 -7.46 5.42 -1.59
N GLN A 119 -7.26 5.65 -2.88
CA GLN A 119 -5.95 5.46 -3.52
C GLN A 119 -4.87 6.39 -2.94
N ASN A 120 -5.21 7.66 -2.71
CA ASN A 120 -4.27 8.61 -2.10
C ASN A 120 -3.88 8.21 -0.66
N LEU A 121 -4.79 7.65 0.12
CA LEU A 121 -4.48 7.13 1.45
C LEU A 121 -3.51 5.95 1.39
N HIS A 122 -3.70 5.00 0.47
CA HIS A 122 -2.75 3.89 0.26
C HIS A 122 -1.35 4.41 -0.11
N PHE A 123 -1.25 5.32 -1.07
CA PHE A 123 0.03 5.91 -1.45
C PHE A 123 0.66 6.70 -0.29
N SER A 124 -0.12 7.40 0.53
CA SER A 124 0.39 8.09 1.71
C SER A 124 1.03 7.13 2.71
N VAL A 125 0.43 5.95 2.92
CA VAL A 125 1.04 4.89 3.74
C VAL A 125 2.36 4.42 3.16
N TYR A 126 2.45 4.22 1.83
CA TYR A 126 3.70 3.82 1.18
C TYR A 126 4.80 4.88 1.32
N PHE A 127 4.46 6.15 1.14
CA PHE A 127 5.41 7.25 1.37
C PHE A 127 5.94 7.25 2.81
N LEU A 128 5.08 7.03 3.80
CA LEU A 128 5.50 6.94 5.20
C LEU A 128 6.39 5.73 5.46
N ILE A 129 6.04 4.55 4.95
CA ILE A 129 6.86 3.34 5.09
C ILE A 129 8.25 3.57 4.49
N VAL A 130 8.30 4.06 3.25
CA VAL A 130 9.57 4.32 2.55
C VAL A 130 10.38 5.37 3.29
N TYR A 131 9.76 6.44 3.76
CA TYR A 131 10.43 7.48 4.55
C TYR A 131 11.13 6.88 5.78
N PHE A 132 10.42 6.08 6.57
CA PHE A 132 11.00 5.47 7.77
C PHE A 132 12.08 4.44 7.45
N VAL A 133 11.88 3.60 6.43
CA VAL A 133 12.88 2.60 6.00
C VAL A 133 14.16 3.26 5.51
N MET A 134 14.09 4.44 4.89
CA MET A 134 15.27 5.13 4.35
C MET A 134 15.99 6.00 5.39
N ILE A 135 15.35 6.28 6.55
CA ILE A 135 15.97 7.04 7.64
C ILE A 135 16.64 6.12 8.67
N PHE A 136 16.04 4.99 8.97
CA PHE A 136 16.50 4.00 9.96
C PHE A 136 17.22 2.82 9.30
#